data_67eea96f3bf7bdc7e76667515743e25b
#
_entry.id   67eea96f3bf7bdc7e76667515743e25b
#
_cell.length_a   1.000
_cell.length_b   1.000
_cell.length_c   1.000
_cell.angle_alpha   90.00
_cell.angle_beta   90.00
_cell.angle_gamma   90.00
#
_symmetry.space_group_name_H-M   'P 1'
#
loop_
_entity.id
_entity.type
_entity.pdbx_description
1 polymer ?
#
loop_
_entity_poly.entity_id
_entity_poly.type
_entity_poly.pdbx_seq_one_letter_code
_entity_poly.pdbx_strand_id
1 'polypeptide(L)'
;MIRNISTLAKRLAALAALAMLPALSNAQDNVEIVSADTAATVDIDVANPLDNQPGLYGSEMIAKKMPVAEVHASTIVEIEGGLATAWFGGTKEKARDVVIWMSRNTGRGWSKPEMVADGISSKDRTQQACWNPVLFKQSTGSLILFYKVGPSPTRWWGMMKRSDDDGVTWKKPVRLPDGFVGPVKNKPIELSNRTLLCGSSLEDAGWRVQVEKFIQNRYWNKSKPLNSPLDHQAIQPTLLQYPDGSIQALCRSKSGRLTESWSTNNGDKWTRMRRTSLPNPNAGADGTVLADGRALLVYNHTRNGRSPLNVSVSSNGKEWEGALVLENQPGEYSYPAVIQTSDGNVHITYTHNRTNIKHVVVDPTKLKTVPIVQGQWPQ
;
A
#
# COMPACT_ATOMS: atom_id res chain seq x y z
N MET A 1 -6.33 -56.13 31.39
CA MET A 1 -5.16 -56.19 32.30
C MET A 1 -4.67 -54.76 32.41
N ILE A 2 -5.11 -54.00 33.42
CA ILE A 2 -4.50 -53.89 34.74
C ILE A 2 -3.05 -53.41 34.58
N ARG A 3 -2.55 -52.26 35.07
CA ARG A 3 -2.74 -51.39 36.27
C ARG A 3 -1.86 -50.18 36.02
N ASN A 4 -2.27 -48.97 36.24
CA ASN A 4 -2.36 -48.22 37.51
C ASN A 4 -1.04 -47.70 38.08
N ILE A 5 -1.08 -46.41 38.41
CA ILE A 5 -0.82 -45.72 39.69
C ILE A 5 0.62 -45.18 39.76
N SER A 6 0.95 -44.00 40.24
CA SER A 6 0.34 -42.87 40.93
C SER A 6 1.45 -41.91 41.39
N THR A 7 1.14 -40.65 41.46
CA THR A 7 1.20 -39.75 42.61
C THR A 7 2.55 -39.51 43.35
N LEU A 8 3.04 -38.32 43.60
CA LEU A 8 2.79 -37.49 44.78
C LEU A 8 3.86 -36.36 44.88
N ALA A 9 3.47 -35.18 44.83
CA ALA A 9 3.67 -34.03 45.68
C ALA A 9 4.65 -34.10 46.88
N LYS A 10 5.38 -33.01 47.14
CA LYS A 10 5.71 -32.34 48.42
C LYS A 10 6.63 -31.14 48.09
N ARG A 11 6.24 -29.90 48.26
CA ARG A 11 5.99 -29.05 49.46
C ARG A 11 7.22 -28.77 50.32
N LEU A 12 7.29 -27.46 50.67
CA LEU A 12 7.88 -26.75 51.83
C LEU A 12 9.34 -26.32 51.68
N ALA A 13 9.82 -25.15 52.18
CA ALA A 13 9.22 -23.99 52.84
C ALA A 13 10.30 -22.91 52.99
N ALA A 14 9.87 -21.70 53.04
CA ALA A 14 10.34 -20.49 53.68
C ALA A 14 11.61 -20.52 54.57
N LEU A 15 12.37 -19.41 54.52
CA LEU A 15 12.77 -18.65 55.77
C LEU A 15 13.13 -17.21 55.42
N ALA A 16 12.51 -16.32 56.18
CA ALA A 16 12.77 -14.89 56.25
C ALA A 16 14.01 -14.59 57.08
N ALA A 17 14.72 -13.53 56.73
CA ALA A 17 15.61 -12.85 57.68
C ALA A 17 15.41 -11.36 57.60
N LEU A 18 14.93 -10.85 58.68
CA LEU A 18 14.69 -9.44 59.06
C LEU A 18 16.00 -8.93 59.72
N ALA A 19 16.54 -7.79 59.31
CA ALA A 19 17.51 -7.05 60.11
C ALA A 19 17.41 -5.53 59.91
N MET A 20 17.12 -4.92 60.94
CA MET A 20 16.98 -3.59 61.53
C MET A 20 17.81 -2.45 60.96
N LEU A 21 17.08 -1.28 60.97
CA LEU A 21 17.55 0.09 60.82
C LEU A 21 18.51 0.54 61.96
N PRO A 22 19.18 1.69 61.75
CA PRO A 22 18.90 2.79 62.66
C PRO A 22 18.52 4.11 61.99
N ALA A 23 17.67 4.82 62.67
CA ALA A 23 17.23 6.17 62.40
C ALA A 23 18.31 7.20 62.81
N LEU A 24 18.45 8.27 62.02
CA LEU A 24 19.02 9.54 62.50
C LEU A 24 18.33 10.71 61.76
N SER A 25 17.69 11.41 62.61
CA SER A 25 17.32 12.83 62.82
C SER A 25 17.35 13.87 61.70
N ASN A 26 16.28 14.59 61.68
CA ASN A 26 15.93 15.91 61.16
C ASN A 26 17.04 16.92 60.89
N ALA A 27 17.01 17.51 59.68
CA ALA A 27 17.24 18.94 59.47
C ALA A 27 16.23 19.43 58.48
N GLN A 28 15.35 20.34 58.91
CA GLN A 28 14.47 21.14 58.04
C GLN A 28 15.32 22.23 57.42
N ASP A 29 15.48 22.20 56.12
CA ASP A 29 15.86 23.36 55.34
C ASP A 29 14.73 23.65 54.36
N ASN A 30 14.13 24.82 54.55
CA ASN A 30 13.18 25.44 53.67
C ASN A 30 13.86 25.70 52.31
N VAL A 31 13.46 24.96 51.26
CA VAL A 31 13.77 25.33 49.88
C VAL A 31 12.50 25.92 49.30
N GLU A 32 12.52 27.22 49.04
CA GLU A 32 11.54 27.93 48.22
C GLU A 32 11.45 27.24 46.86
N ILE A 33 10.24 26.79 46.53
CA ILE A 33 9.92 26.33 45.18
C ILE A 33 9.75 27.60 44.32
N VAL A 34 10.83 27.97 43.64
CA VAL A 34 10.74 28.89 42.51
C VAL A 34 10.05 28.15 41.37
N SER A 35 8.87 28.59 41.01
CA SER A 35 8.12 28.12 39.85
C SER A 35 9.02 28.26 38.60
N ALA A 36 9.41 27.11 38.02
CA ALA A 36 10.05 27.10 36.76
C ALA A 36 9.04 27.57 35.68
N ASP A 37 9.32 28.74 35.16
CA ASP A 37 8.71 29.29 33.95
C ASP A 37 8.70 28.23 32.84
N THR A 38 7.57 28.15 32.21
CA THR A 38 7.32 27.40 31.00
C THR A 38 8.37 27.74 29.93
N ALA A 39 9.41 26.93 29.82
CA ALA A 39 10.24 26.92 28.65
C ALA A 39 9.37 26.48 27.48
N ALA A 40 8.98 27.42 26.63
CA ALA A 40 8.45 27.13 25.32
C ALA A 40 9.48 26.25 24.61
N THR A 41 9.15 24.98 24.40
CA THR A 41 9.87 24.12 23.48
C THR A 41 9.68 24.73 22.11
N VAL A 42 10.69 25.43 21.64
CA VAL A 42 10.82 25.76 20.22
C VAL A 42 11.01 24.42 19.53
N ASP A 43 9.96 23.92 18.88
CA ASP A 43 10.06 22.86 17.91
C ASP A 43 10.99 23.39 16.80
N ILE A 44 12.26 23.10 16.92
CA ILE A 44 13.20 23.25 15.80
C ILE A 44 12.78 22.14 14.85
N ASP A 45 12.07 22.52 13.81
CA ASP A 45 11.77 21.67 12.67
C ASP A 45 13.12 21.32 12.02
N VAL A 46 13.74 20.24 12.52
CA VAL A 46 14.97 19.71 11.94
C VAL A 46 14.53 19.11 10.61
N ALA A 47 14.74 19.85 9.53
CA ALA A 47 14.46 19.41 8.16
C ALA A 47 14.94 17.96 8.02
N ASN A 48 14.02 17.05 7.70
CA ASN A 48 14.37 15.65 7.48
C ASN A 48 15.43 15.62 6.37
N PRO A 49 16.63 15.04 6.58
CA PRO A 49 17.67 14.98 5.56
C PRO A 49 17.21 14.35 4.25
N LEU A 50 16.08 13.66 4.24
CA LEU A 50 15.46 13.10 3.04
C LEU A 50 14.72 14.17 2.21
N ASP A 51 14.36 15.34 2.75
CA ASP A 51 13.55 16.36 2.06
C ASP A 51 14.32 17.15 0.98
N ASN A 52 15.66 17.05 0.95
CA ASN A 52 16.52 17.77 -0.01
C ASN A 52 16.99 16.90 -1.19
N GLN A 53 16.34 15.78 -1.48
CA GLN A 53 16.72 14.91 -2.59
C GLN A 53 16.30 15.54 -3.94
N PRO A 54 17.17 15.50 -4.99
CA PRO A 54 16.83 16.03 -6.30
C PRO A 54 15.55 15.42 -6.87
N GLY A 55 14.61 16.27 -7.26
CA GLY A 55 13.31 15.86 -7.79
C GLY A 55 12.22 15.66 -6.74
N LEU A 56 12.52 15.63 -5.45
CA LEU A 56 11.51 15.63 -4.41
C LEU A 56 10.99 17.07 -4.19
N TYR A 57 9.69 17.31 -4.47
CA TYR A 57 9.10 18.62 -4.27
C TYR A 57 8.55 18.84 -2.87
N GLY A 58 8.02 17.81 -2.27
CA GLY A 58 7.47 17.89 -0.93
C GLY A 58 6.62 16.67 -0.56
N SER A 59 6.22 16.65 0.70
CA SER A 59 5.35 15.62 1.22
C SER A 59 4.39 16.17 2.27
N GLU A 60 3.22 15.55 2.41
CA GLU A 60 2.19 15.95 3.37
C GLU A 60 1.38 14.73 3.82
N MET A 61 0.78 14.80 4.98
CA MET A 61 -0.23 13.84 5.40
C MET A 61 -1.59 14.21 4.81
N ILE A 62 -2.35 13.22 4.31
CA ILE A 62 -3.68 13.45 3.71
C ILE A 62 -4.64 14.09 4.72
N ALA A 63 -4.51 13.81 6.00
CA ALA A 63 -5.30 14.43 7.03
C ALA A 63 -4.48 14.64 8.30
N LYS A 64 -4.76 15.73 9.05
CA LYS A 64 -4.16 15.95 10.38
C LYS A 64 -4.51 14.82 11.34
N LYS A 65 -5.74 14.29 11.24
CA LYS A 65 -6.23 13.15 12.02
C LYS A 65 -7.17 12.32 11.14
N MET A 66 -6.91 11.03 11.06
CA MET A 66 -7.80 10.09 10.38
C MET A 66 -9.08 9.84 11.20
N PRO A 67 -10.21 9.56 10.52
CA PRO A 67 -11.49 9.31 11.21
C PRO A 67 -11.55 7.99 11.96
N VAL A 68 -10.57 7.11 11.78
CA VAL A 68 -10.49 5.75 12.32
C VAL A 68 -9.09 5.44 12.85
N ALA A 69 -8.96 4.38 13.64
CA ALA A 69 -7.71 4.02 14.30
C ALA A 69 -6.63 3.51 13.35
N GLU A 70 -7.01 2.65 12.38
CA GLU A 70 -6.07 2.12 11.39
C GLU A 70 -6.54 2.44 9.97
N VAL A 71 -5.59 2.82 9.12
CA VAL A 71 -5.76 3.05 7.69
C VAL A 71 -4.68 2.32 6.89
N HIS A 72 -5.02 1.81 5.68
CA HIS A 72 -4.06 1.07 4.88
C HIS A 72 -4.42 1.04 3.40
N ALA A 73 -3.40 0.73 2.56
CA ALA A 73 -3.54 0.44 1.12
C ALA A 73 -4.20 1.58 0.34
N SER A 74 -3.50 2.68 0.23
CA SER A 74 -3.95 3.82 -0.58
C SER A 74 -3.90 3.55 -2.08
N THR A 75 -4.73 4.30 -2.80
CA THR A 75 -4.74 4.45 -4.26
C THR A 75 -4.87 5.92 -4.58
N ILE A 76 -4.31 6.36 -5.70
CA ILE A 76 -4.36 7.76 -6.14
C ILE A 76 -4.73 7.85 -7.61
N VAL A 77 -5.43 8.92 -8.00
CA VAL A 77 -5.82 9.18 -9.38
C VAL A 77 -5.91 10.68 -9.63
N GLU A 78 -5.58 11.10 -10.84
CA GLU A 78 -5.85 12.47 -11.31
C GLU A 78 -7.33 12.62 -11.62
N ILE A 79 -7.91 13.73 -11.17
CA ILE A 79 -9.29 14.14 -11.43
C ILE A 79 -9.30 15.54 -12.03
N GLU A 80 -10.43 16.03 -12.47
CA GLU A 80 -10.53 17.40 -12.96
C GLU A 80 -10.13 18.41 -11.87
N GLY A 81 -9.13 19.22 -12.17
CA GLY A 81 -8.58 20.23 -11.26
C GLY A 81 -7.79 19.69 -10.07
N GLY A 82 -7.36 18.43 -10.06
CA GLY A 82 -6.52 17.92 -8.97
C GLY A 82 -6.42 16.41 -8.82
N LEU A 83 -6.48 15.94 -7.58
CA LEU A 83 -6.21 14.56 -7.19
C LEU A 83 -7.32 13.98 -6.32
N ALA A 84 -7.52 12.68 -6.42
CA ALA A 84 -8.29 11.90 -5.47
C ALA A 84 -7.48 10.73 -4.96
N THR A 85 -7.61 10.43 -3.66
CA THR A 85 -6.99 9.27 -3.01
C THR A 85 -8.02 8.53 -2.18
N ALA A 86 -7.93 7.20 -2.16
CA ALA A 86 -8.78 6.36 -1.32
C ALA A 86 -7.94 5.29 -0.61
N TRP A 87 -8.44 4.81 0.52
CA TRP A 87 -7.81 3.78 1.35
C TRP A 87 -8.87 3.01 2.12
N PHE A 88 -8.52 1.87 2.68
CA PHE A 88 -9.39 1.23 3.65
C PHE A 88 -9.01 1.60 5.09
N GLY A 89 -9.98 1.64 5.99
CA GLY A 89 -9.71 1.93 7.39
C GLY A 89 -10.90 1.66 8.30
N GLY A 90 -10.59 1.33 9.55
CA GLY A 90 -11.52 1.00 10.61
C GLY A 90 -10.80 0.85 11.95
N THR A 91 -11.35 0.04 12.87
CA THR A 91 -10.71 -0.24 14.17
C THR A 91 -9.36 -0.92 13.99
N LYS A 92 -9.28 -1.91 13.10
CA LYS A 92 -8.05 -2.60 12.66
C LYS A 92 -8.32 -3.39 11.38
N GLU A 93 -7.28 -3.69 10.62
CA GLU A 93 -7.40 -4.55 9.45
C GLU A 93 -8.15 -5.85 9.77
N LYS A 94 -9.05 -6.29 8.90
CA LYS A 94 -9.98 -7.43 9.04
C LYS A 94 -11.22 -7.18 9.92
N ALA A 95 -11.26 -6.14 10.72
CA ALA A 95 -12.45 -5.83 11.50
C ALA A 95 -13.63 -5.51 10.56
N ARG A 96 -14.85 -5.89 10.97
CA ARG A 96 -16.04 -5.72 10.13
C ARG A 96 -16.38 -4.26 9.84
N ASP A 97 -15.94 -3.34 10.68
CA ASP A 97 -16.11 -1.88 10.55
C ASP A 97 -15.15 -1.23 9.54
N VAL A 98 -14.25 -2.02 8.93
CA VAL A 98 -13.36 -1.50 7.89
C VAL A 98 -14.16 -1.13 6.66
N VAL A 99 -14.06 0.14 6.26
CA VAL A 99 -14.76 0.74 5.11
C VAL A 99 -13.75 1.39 4.16
N ILE A 100 -14.21 1.87 3.00
CA ILE A 100 -13.37 2.66 2.09
C ILE A 100 -13.60 4.14 2.34
N TRP A 101 -12.50 4.83 2.61
CA TRP A 101 -12.40 6.28 2.76
C TRP A 101 -11.81 6.90 1.51
N MET A 102 -12.17 8.15 1.23
CA MET A 102 -11.65 8.93 0.11
C MET A 102 -11.45 10.39 0.53
N SER A 103 -10.44 11.03 -0.05
CA SER A 103 -10.19 12.48 0.04
C SER A 103 -9.82 13.01 -1.34
N ARG A 104 -10.15 14.28 -1.61
CA ARG A 104 -9.85 14.98 -2.85
C ARG A 104 -9.05 16.24 -2.55
N ASN A 105 -8.12 16.59 -3.46
CA ASN A 105 -7.40 17.85 -3.43
C ASN A 105 -7.60 18.56 -4.78
N THR A 106 -8.36 19.63 -4.77
CA THR A 106 -8.65 20.46 -5.94
C THR A 106 -7.99 21.85 -5.81
N GLY A 107 -6.73 21.88 -5.32
CA GLY A 107 -5.94 23.11 -5.19
C GLY A 107 -6.08 23.85 -3.86
N ARG A 108 -6.90 23.36 -2.93
CA ARG A 108 -7.08 23.95 -1.58
C ARG A 108 -6.63 23.02 -0.45
N GLY A 109 -5.78 22.03 -0.77
CA GLY A 109 -5.39 20.96 0.12
C GLY A 109 -6.41 19.81 0.14
N TRP A 110 -6.11 18.76 0.88
CA TRP A 110 -6.93 17.56 0.96
C TRP A 110 -8.22 17.81 1.74
N SER A 111 -9.34 17.39 1.17
CA SER A 111 -10.64 17.43 1.83
C SER A 111 -10.67 16.53 3.07
N LYS A 112 -11.61 16.77 3.98
CA LYS A 112 -11.90 15.82 5.05
C LYS A 112 -12.23 14.45 4.44
N PRO A 113 -11.68 13.34 4.99
CA PRO A 113 -12.02 11.99 4.53
C PRO A 113 -13.52 11.68 4.61
N GLU A 114 -14.07 11.13 3.54
CA GLU A 114 -15.46 10.71 3.42
C GLU A 114 -15.54 9.22 3.14
N MET A 115 -16.52 8.54 3.75
CA MET A 115 -16.78 7.12 3.48
C MET A 115 -17.47 6.96 2.12
N VAL A 116 -16.88 6.17 1.23
CA VAL A 116 -17.40 5.93 -0.12
C VAL A 116 -17.91 4.51 -0.37
N ALA A 117 -17.54 3.55 0.50
CA ALA A 117 -18.08 2.18 0.48
C ALA A 117 -17.97 1.54 1.86
N ASP A 118 -18.99 0.80 2.28
CA ASP A 118 -19.18 0.32 3.66
C ASP A 118 -19.17 -1.21 3.83
N GLY A 119 -19.12 -1.97 2.74
CA GLY A 119 -19.14 -3.44 2.81
C GLY A 119 -20.44 -4.06 3.30
N ILE A 120 -21.52 -3.27 3.41
CA ILE A 120 -22.84 -3.75 3.86
C ILE A 120 -23.57 -4.45 2.73
N SER A 121 -23.96 -5.70 2.95
CA SER A 121 -24.80 -6.47 2.04
C SER A 121 -26.19 -5.85 1.90
N SER A 122 -26.64 -5.62 0.68
CA SER A 122 -27.99 -5.12 0.42
C SER A 122 -29.07 -6.17 0.73
N LYS A 123 -28.71 -7.46 0.76
CA LYS A 123 -29.65 -8.57 0.94
C LYS A 123 -30.07 -8.78 2.40
N ASP A 124 -29.11 -8.81 3.30
CA ASP A 124 -29.30 -9.22 4.70
C ASP A 124 -28.70 -8.23 5.71
N ARG A 125 -28.20 -7.08 5.24
CA ARG A 125 -27.58 -6.03 6.05
C ARG A 125 -26.34 -6.48 6.83
N THR A 126 -25.79 -7.65 6.54
CA THR A 126 -24.52 -8.06 7.16
C THR A 126 -23.38 -7.19 6.64
N GLN A 127 -22.47 -6.80 7.53
CA GLN A 127 -21.28 -6.05 7.20
C GLN A 127 -20.05 -6.94 7.19
N GLN A 128 -19.24 -6.79 6.15
CA GLN A 128 -17.93 -7.42 6.01
C GLN A 128 -16.88 -6.34 5.79
N ALA A 129 -15.63 -6.63 6.13
CA ALA A 129 -14.53 -5.72 5.88
C ALA A 129 -14.39 -5.36 4.40
N CYS A 130 -14.14 -4.08 4.12
CA CYS A 130 -13.65 -3.62 2.83
C CYS A 130 -12.14 -3.69 2.76
N TRP A 131 -11.58 -3.90 1.53
CA TRP A 131 -10.16 -4.09 1.31
C TRP A 131 -9.71 -3.42 0.03
N ASN A 132 -8.45 -3.00 -0.01
CA ASN A 132 -7.68 -2.60 -1.18
C ASN A 132 -8.50 -1.85 -2.24
N PRO A 133 -8.88 -0.59 -1.99
CA PRO A 133 -9.48 0.24 -3.03
C PRO A 133 -8.50 0.47 -4.17
N VAL A 134 -9.02 0.56 -5.38
CA VAL A 134 -8.29 0.98 -6.57
C VAL A 134 -9.15 1.98 -7.33
N LEU A 135 -8.71 3.23 -7.36
CA LEU A 135 -9.29 4.28 -8.19
C LEU A 135 -8.70 4.22 -9.59
N PHE A 136 -9.54 4.42 -10.59
CA PHE A 136 -9.10 4.49 -11.99
C PHE A 136 -10.00 5.43 -12.79
N LYS A 137 -9.42 6.45 -13.40
CA LYS A 137 -10.09 7.35 -14.33
C LYS A 137 -9.97 6.78 -15.74
N GLN A 138 -11.09 6.42 -16.34
CA GLN A 138 -11.11 5.94 -17.72
C GLN A 138 -10.93 7.09 -18.70
N SER A 139 -10.39 6.79 -19.89
CA SER A 139 -10.27 7.76 -20.98
C SER A 139 -11.61 8.37 -21.41
N THR A 140 -12.73 7.73 -21.08
CA THR A 140 -14.10 8.25 -21.28
C THR A 140 -14.54 9.27 -20.24
N GLY A 141 -13.72 9.56 -19.23
CA GLY A 141 -14.01 10.49 -18.14
C GLY A 141 -14.67 9.87 -16.91
N SER A 142 -15.14 8.63 -16.95
CA SER A 142 -15.75 7.98 -15.79
C SER A 142 -14.69 7.53 -14.77
N LEU A 143 -14.88 7.86 -13.49
CA LEU A 143 -14.07 7.38 -12.39
C LEU A 143 -14.66 6.07 -11.85
N ILE A 144 -13.80 5.05 -11.73
CA ILE A 144 -14.17 3.75 -11.16
C ILE A 144 -13.44 3.56 -9.84
N LEU A 145 -14.16 3.12 -8.83
CA LEU A 145 -13.63 2.58 -7.59
C LEU A 145 -13.83 1.07 -7.58
N PHE A 146 -12.75 0.30 -7.70
CA PHE A 146 -12.74 -1.13 -7.41
C PHE A 146 -12.36 -1.35 -5.95
N TYR A 147 -12.98 -2.30 -5.28
CA TYR A 147 -12.64 -2.69 -3.92
C TYR A 147 -13.07 -4.13 -3.66
N LYS A 148 -12.66 -4.71 -2.57
CA LYS A 148 -13.04 -6.07 -2.18
C LYS A 148 -13.84 -6.01 -0.90
N VAL A 149 -14.76 -6.95 -0.75
CA VAL A 149 -15.56 -7.13 0.46
C VAL A 149 -15.47 -8.58 0.89
N GLY A 150 -15.28 -8.83 2.16
CA GLY A 150 -15.22 -10.19 2.67
C GLY A 150 -14.38 -10.35 3.94
N PRO A 151 -14.42 -11.52 4.58
CA PRO A 151 -13.77 -11.73 5.87
C PRO A 151 -12.23 -11.83 5.79
N SER A 152 -11.69 -12.12 4.59
CA SER A 152 -10.25 -12.28 4.39
C SER A 152 -9.88 -12.28 2.90
N PRO A 153 -8.61 -12.06 2.53
CA PRO A 153 -8.14 -12.14 1.14
C PRO A 153 -8.38 -13.50 0.46
N THR A 154 -8.53 -14.57 1.24
CA THR A 154 -8.84 -15.90 0.72
C THR A 154 -10.34 -16.13 0.44
N ARG A 155 -11.21 -15.24 0.91
CA ARG A 155 -12.68 -15.38 0.86
C ARG A 155 -13.39 -14.07 0.54
N TRP A 156 -12.72 -13.11 -0.04
CA TRP A 156 -13.33 -11.87 -0.50
C TRP A 156 -13.91 -11.99 -1.92
N TRP A 157 -14.72 -11.04 -2.30
CA TRP A 157 -15.24 -10.86 -3.65
C TRP A 157 -15.00 -9.43 -4.14
N GLY A 158 -14.95 -9.27 -5.46
CA GLY A 158 -14.78 -7.97 -6.09
C GLY A 158 -16.06 -7.15 -6.11
N MET A 159 -15.90 -5.86 -5.89
CA MET A 159 -16.95 -4.83 -5.99
C MET A 159 -16.44 -3.68 -6.85
N MET A 160 -17.35 -2.96 -7.50
CA MET A 160 -17.03 -1.69 -8.14
C MET A 160 -18.15 -0.65 -7.97
N LYS A 161 -17.76 0.62 -7.97
CA LYS A 161 -18.66 1.78 -8.07
C LYS A 161 -18.17 2.68 -9.19
N ARG A 162 -19.07 3.48 -9.75
CA ARG A 162 -18.75 4.48 -10.78
C ARG A 162 -19.19 5.86 -10.33
N SER A 163 -18.41 6.84 -10.72
CA SER A 163 -18.73 8.26 -10.58
C SER A 163 -18.53 8.94 -11.92
N ASP A 164 -19.41 9.85 -12.27
CA ASP A 164 -19.31 10.68 -13.48
C ASP A 164 -18.96 12.14 -13.14
N ASP A 165 -18.69 12.43 -11.85
CA ASP A 165 -18.37 13.74 -11.27
C ASP A 165 -17.13 13.69 -10.35
N ASP A 166 -16.16 12.88 -10.73
CA ASP A 166 -14.86 12.76 -10.05
C ASP A 166 -14.94 12.40 -8.56
N GLY A 167 -15.89 11.53 -8.23
CA GLY A 167 -16.05 11.00 -6.89
C GLY A 167 -16.80 11.91 -5.94
N VAL A 168 -17.49 12.96 -6.45
CA VAL A 168 -18.42 13.75 -5.64
C VAL A 168 -19.63 12.91 -5.28
N THR A 169 -20.21 12.23 -6.29
CA THR A 169 -21.27 11.26 -6.09
C THR A 169 -20.93 9.90 -6.69
N TRP A 170 -21.53 8.86 -6.15
CA TRP A 170 -21.25 7.49 -6.56
C TRP A 170 -22.53 6.74 -6.90
N LYS A 171 -22.53 6.03 -8.04
CA LYS A 171 -23.60 5.08 -8.39
C LYS A 171 -23.61 3.91 -7.40
N LYS A 172 -24.72 3.17 -7.37
CA LYS A 172 -24.86 1.98 -6.52
C LYS A 172 -23.71 0.99 -6.78
N PRO A 173 -23.21 0.34 -5.72
CA PRO A 173 -22.14 -0.66 -5.87
C PRO A 173 -22.63 -1.86 -6.66
N VAL A 174 -21.74 -2.41 -7.50
CA VAL A 174 -21.97 -3.62 -8.29
C VAL A 174 -20.97 -4.68 -7.87
N ARG A 175 -21.44 -5.86 -7.53
CA ARG A 175 -20.59 -7.03 -7.31
C ARG A 175 -20.07 -7.53 -8.65
N LEU A 176 -18.77 -7.83 -8.73
CA LEU A 176 -18.20 -8.47 -9.91
C LEU A 176 -18.72 -9.90 -10.04
N PRO A 177 -18.72 -10.46 -11.26
CA PRO A 177 -19.12 -11.86 -11.48
C PRO A 177 -18.31 -12.82 -10.60
N ASP A 178 -18.88 -13.94 -10.24
CA ASP A 178 -18.19 -14.93 -9.41
C ASP A 178 -16.87 -15.39 -10.07
N GLY A 179 -15.83 -15.46 -9.26
CA GLY A 179 -14.48 -15.79 -9.69
C GLY A 179 -13.69 -14.61 -10.26
N PHE A 180 -14.22 -13.39 -10.20
CA PHE A 180 -13.51 -12.15 -10.51
C PHE A 180 -13.42 -11.26 -9.28
N VAL A 181 -12.26 -10.63 -9.09
CA VAL A 181 -12.01 -9.71 -7.97
C VAL A 181 -11.55 -8.32 -8.43
N GLY A 182 -11.31 -8.16 -9.74
CA GLY A 182 -10.81 -6.92 -10.31
C GLY A 182 -9.34 -6.64 -9.92
N PRO A 183 -8.86 -5.41 -10.11
CA PRO A 183 -7.50 -5.04 -9.73
C PRO A 183 -7.35 -5.12 -8.20
N VAL A 184 -6.34 -5.90 -7.70
CA VAL A 184 -6.29 -6.24 -6.27
C VAL A 184 -5.59 -5.18 -5.43
N LYS A 185 -4.69 -4.39 -5.99
CA LYS A 185 -4.01 -3.31 -5.24
C LYS A 185 -3.63 -2.16 -6.16
N ASN A 186 -3.13 -2.48 -7.33
CA ASN A 186 -2.56 -1.49 -8.24
C ASN A 186 -3.56 -1.16 -9.35
N LYS A 187 -3.45 0.04 -9.88
CA LYS A 187 -4.30 0.54 -10.96
C LYS A 187 -4.23 -0.35 -12.20
N PRO A 188 -5.32 -0.53 -12.94
CA PRO A 188 -5.31 -1.21 -14.23
C PRO A 188 -4.61 -0.37 -15.30
N ILE A 189 -4.33 -1.01 -16.44
CA ILE A 189 -3.97 -0.35 -17.69
C ILE A 189 -5.21 -0.31 -18.59
N GLU A 190 -5.50 0.82 -19.22
CA GLU A 190 -6.50 0.92 -20.28
C GLU A 190 -5.82 0.75 -21.64
N LEU A 191 -6.13 -0.33 -22.33
CA LEU A 191 -5.62 -0.61 -23.67
C LEU A 191 -6.31 0.29 -24.71
N SER A 192 -5.71 0.45 -25.89
CA SER A 192 -6.24 1.29 -26.99
C SER A 192 -7.67 0.95 -27.41
N ASN A 193 -8.11 -0.30 -27.23
CA ASN A 193 -9.47 -0.75 -27.44
C ASN A 193 -10.41 -0.54 -26.23
N ARG A 194 -9.98 0.23 -25.22
CA ARG A 194 -10.68 0.52 -23.96
C ARG A 194 -10.91 -0.70 -23.05
N THR A 195 -10.20 -1.79 -23.28
CA THR A 195 -10.19 -2.89 -22.32
C THR A 195 -9.32 -2.50 -21.13
N LEU A 196 -9.84 -2.64 -19.90
CA LEU A 196 -9.02 -2.51 -18.70
C LEU A 196 -8.32 -3.83 -18.42
N LEU A 197 -7.01 -3.78 -18.35
CA LEU A 197 -6.17 -4.90 -17.96
C LEU A 197 -5.88 -4.76 -16.46
N CYS A 198 -6.48 -5.61 -15.65
CA CYS A 198 -6.46 -5.55 -14.19
C CYS A 198 -5.48 -6.56 -13.61
N GLY A 199 -4.50 -6.08 -12.85
CA GLY A 199 -3.62 -6.95 -12.06
C GLY A 199 -4.37 -7.56 -10.88
N SER A 200 -4.60 -8.87 -10.90
CA SER A 200 -5.39 -9.61 -9.92
C SER A 200 -4.58 -10.68 -9.19
N SER A 201 -5.13 -11.21 -8.11
CA SER A 201 -4.49 -12.23 -7.29
C SER A 201 -5.49 -13.21 -6.70
N LEU A 202 -5.04 -14.45 -6.55
CA LEU A 202 -5.75 -15.51 -5.85
C LEU A 202 -4.90 -15.96 -4.66
N GLU A 203 -5.52 -16.07 -3.49
CA GLU A 203 -4.82 -16.42 -2.23
C GLU A 203 -5.38 -17.68 -1.55
N ASP A 204 -6.40 -18.29 -2.13
CA ASP A 204 -7.17 -19.42 -1.58
C ASP A 204 -6.38 -20.75 -1.54
N ALA A 205 -5.56 -21.02 -2.56
CA ALA A 205 -4.76 -22.24 -2.69
C ALA A 205 -3.29 -21.94 -2.95
N GLY A 206 -2.71 -21.02 -2.14
CA GLY A 206 -1.39 -20.43 -2.36
C GLY A 206 -1.45 -19.22 -3.28
N TRP A 207 -0.45 -18.38 -3.17
CA TRP A 207 -0.42 -17.09 -3.86
C TRP A 207 -0.19 -17.23 -5.37
N ARG A 208 -1.14 -16.74 -6.15
CA ARG A 208 -1.10 -16.78 -7.61
C ARG A 208 -1.48 -15.42 -8.19
N VAL A 209 -0.70 -14.97 -9.15
CA VAL A 209 -1.00 -13.80 -9.96
C VAL A 209 -1.92 -14.18 -11.10
N GLN A 210 -2.91 -13.36 -11.35
CA GLN A 210 -3.85 -13.47 -12.46
C GLN A 210 -4.04 -12.09 -13.08
N VAL A 211 -4.33 -12.05 -14.36
CA VAL A 211 -4.71 -10.82 -15.06
C VAL A 211 -6.15 -10.95 -15.52
N GLU A 212 -6.97 -10.00 -15.13
CA GLU A 212 -8.37 -9.93 -15.52
C GLU A 212 -8.57 -8.81 -16.54
N LYS A 213 -9.44 -9.03 -17.52
CA LYS A 213 -9.80 -8.07 -18.56
C LYS A 213 -11.23 -7.63 -18.37
N PHE A 214 -11.45 -6.32 -18.21
CA PHE A 214 -12.77 -5.74 -18.22
C PHE A 214 -13.02 -5.09 -19.57
N ILE A 215 -13.80 -5.74 -20.43
CA ILE A 215 -13.95 -5.47 -21.84
C ILE A 215 -15.24 -4.66 -22.06
N GLN A 216 -15.14 -3.53 -22.78
CA GLN A 216 -16.26 -2.66 -23.13
C GLN A 216 -17.15 -2.28 -21.93
N ASN A 217 -16.56 -2.17 -20.73
CA ASN A 217 -17.28 -1.87 -19.50
C ASN A 217 -18.42 -2.85 -19.15
N ARG A 218 -18.38 -4.07 -19.68
CA ARG A 218 -19.46 -5.05 -19.58
C ARG A 218 -19.00 -6.47 -19.29
N TYR A 219 -18.01 -6.96 -20.03
CA TYR A 219 -17.62 -8.36 -20.00
C TYR A 219 -16.33 -8.54 -19.20
N TRP A 220 -16.24 -9.63 -18.44
CA TRP A 220 -15.04 -10.02 -17.73
C TRP A 220 -14.43 -11.28 -18.35
N ASN A 221 -13.13 -11.28 -18.53
CA ASN A 221 -12.32 -12.43 -18.91
C ASN A 221 -11.05 -12.45 -18.07
N LYS A 222 -10.36 -13.57 -17.98
CA LYS A 222 -9.15 -13.70 -17.17
C LYS A 222 -8.16 -14.68 -17.76
N SER A 223 -6.88 -14.43 -17.47
CA SER A 223 -5.79 -15.34 -17.81
C SER A 223 -5.83 -16.61 -16.93
N LYS A 224 -5.11 -17.63 -17.32
CA LYS A 224 -4.62 -18.63 -16.36
C LYS A 224 -3.69 -17.94 -15.36
N PRO A 225 -3.47 -18.51 -14.14
CA PRO A 225 -2.44 -17.99 -13.24
C PRO A 225 -1.08 -17.90 -13.91
N LEU A 226 -0.36 -16.79 -13.67
CA LEU A 226 0.96 -16.52 -14.25
C LEU A 226 2.07 -17.31 -13.54
N ASN A 227 1.80 -17.80 -12.35
CA ASN A 227 2.74 -18.58 -11.54
C ASN A 227 2.07 -19.78 -10.89
N SER A 228 2.89 -20.78 -10.61
CA SER A 228 2.56 -21.86 -9.69
C SER A 228 3.02 -21.46 -8.26
N PRO A 229 2.23 -21.71 -7.20
CA PRO A 229 2.68 -21.53 -5.82
C PRO A 229 3.90 -22.38 -5.45
N LEU A 230 4.15 -23.45 -6.18
CA LEU A 230 5.34 -24.31 -6.00
C LEU A 230 6.62 -23.64 -6.52
N ASP A 231 6.52 -22.81 -7.56
CA ASP A 231 7.67 -22.08 -8.11
C ASP A 231 7.86 -20.74 -7.39
N HIS A 232 6.78 -19.95 -7.33
CA HIS A 232 6.76 -18.62 -6.74
C HIS A 232 5.42 -18.38 -6.07
N GLN A 233 5.42 -17.91 -4.82
CA GLN A 233 4.24 -17.37 -4.18
C GLN A 233 4.23 -15.85 -4.37
N ALA A 234 3.48 -15.39 -5.37
CA ALA A 234 3.42 -14.00 -5.79
C ALA A 234 1.96 -13.52 -5.92
N ILE A 235 1.75 -12.22 -5.64
CA ILE A 235 0.44 -11.54 -5.72
C ILE A 235 0.62 -10.05 -6.05
N GLN A 236 -0.51 -9.36 -6.26
CA GLN A 236 -0.61 -7.90 -6.36
C GLN A 236 0.32 -7.32 -7.43
N PRO A 237 0.19 -7.74 -8.71
CA PRO A 237 1.01 -7.19 -9.76
C PRO A 237 0.75 -5.70 -9.97
N THR A 238 1.81 -4.90 -10.14
CA THR A 238 1.72 -3.65 -10.88
C THR A 238 1.98 -3.94 -12.35
N LEU A 239 1.19 -3.33 -13.22
CA LEU A 239 1.29 -3.50 -14.66
C LEU A 239 1.94 -2.26 -15.26
N LEU A 240 3.04 -2.44 -15.97
CA LEU A 240 3.79 -1.37 -16.65
C LEU A 240 3.74 -1.61 -18.15
N GLN A 241 3.10 -0.70 -18.88
CA GLN A 241 3.06 -0.77 -20.35
C GLN A 241 4.12 0.16 -20.93
N TYR A 242 5.08 -0.40 -21.62
CA TYR A 242 6.19 0.32 -22.25
C TYR A 242 5.81 0.87 -23.62
N PRO A 243 6.58 1.85 -24.18
CA PRO A 243 6.31 2.45 -25.46
C PRO A 243 6.30 1.45 -26.65
N ASP A 244 7.03 0.35 -26.53
CA ASP A 244 7.04 -0.74 -27.52
C ASP A 244 5.80 -1.65 -27.48
N GLY A 245 4.85 -1.35 -26.56
CA GLY A 245 3.63 -2.12 -26.32
C GLY A 245 3.82 -3.33 -25.42
N SER A 246 5.03 -3.64 -24.98
CA SER A 246 5.25 -4.70 -24.01
C SER A 246 4.67 -4.32 -22.64
N ILE A 247 4.21 -5.32 -21.90
CA ILE A 247 3.62 -5.15 -20.58
C ILE A 247 4.37 -6.02 -19.59
N GLN A 248 4.90 -5.41 -18.54
CA GLN A 248 5.52 -6.08 -17.41
C GLN A 248 4.53 -6.17 -16.25
N ALA A 249 4.39 -7.33 -15.64
CA ALA A 249 3.76 -7.54 -14.36
C ALA A 249 4.85 -7.71 -13.29
N LEU A 250 5.07 -6.68 -12.47
CA LEU A 250 5.95 -6.76 -11.29
C LEU A 250 5.11 -7.08 -10.06
N CYS A 251 5.50 -8.14 -9.33
CA CYS A 251 4.70 -8.70 -8.26
C CYS A 251 5.47 -8.79 -6.94
N ARG A 252 4.79 -8.48 -5.83
CA ARG A 252 5.32 -8.86 -4.52
C ARG A 252 5.34 -10.38 -4.39
N SER A 253 6.34 -10.92 -3.68
CA SER A 253 6.45 -12.36 -3.48
C SER A 253 7.01 -12.73 -2.10
N LYS A 254 6.83 -13.99 -1.71
CA LYS A 254 7.45 -14.55 -0.49
C LYS A 254 8.91 -14.98 -0.70
N SER A 255 9.49 -14.71 -1.88
CA SER A 255 10.85 -15.16 -2.20
C SER A 255 11.97 -14.19 -1.79
N GLY A 256 11.65 -13.10 -1.05
CA GLY A 256 12.58 -12.05 -0.66
C GLY A 256 12.97 -11.10 -1.79
N ARG A 257 12.32 -11.20 -2.95
CA ARG A 257 12.52 -10.37 -4.14
C ARG A 257 11.19 -10.12 -4.85
N LEU A 258 11.10 -9.05 -5.63
CA LEU A 258 10.03 -8.91 -6.61
C LEU A 258 10.16 -10.02 -7.67
N THR A 259 9.02 -10.42 -8.20
CA THR A 259 8.94 -11.34 -9.36
C THR A 259 8.29 -10.64 -10.54
N GLU A 260 8.56 -11.12 -11.73
CA GLU A 260 8.08 -10.52 -12.97
C GLU A 260 7.57 -11.54 -13.98
N SER A 261 6.66 -11.10 -14.82
CA SER A 261 6.22 -11.78 -16.03
C SER A 261 5.93 -10.74 -17.10
N TRP A 262 6.14 -11.08 -18.39
CA TRP A 262 6.03 -10.15 -19.50
C TRP A 262 5.00 -10.63 -20.53
N SER A 263 4.33 -9.68 -21.17
CA SER A 263 3.44 -9.90 -22.31
C SER A 263 3.75 -8.93 -23.44
N THR A 264 3.72 -9.43 -24.68
CA THR A 264 3.88 -8.62 -25.91
C THR A 264 2.63 -8.62 -26.78
N ASN A 265 1.51 -9.08 -26.24
CA ASN A 265 0.26 -9.23 -26.99
C ASN A 265 -0.96 -8.80 -26.13
N ASN A 266 -0.88 -7.61 -25.55
CA ASN A 266 -1.97 -6.99 -24.76
C ASN A 266 -2.47 -7.87 -23.61
N GLY A 267 -1.54 -8.59 -22.93
CA GLY A 267 -1.86 -9.42 -21.79
C GLY A 267 -2.59 -10.73 -22.09
N ASP A 268 -2.58 -11.20 -23.34
CA ASP A 268 -3.17 -12.50 -23.72
C ASP A 268 -2.27 -13.68 -23.35
N LYS A 269 -0.96 -13.50 -23.52
CA LYS A 269 0.05 -14.51 -23.16
C LYS A 269 1.13 -13.85 -22.32
N TRP A 270 1.62 -14.59 -21.34
CA TRP A 270 2.62 -14.14 -20.39
C TRP A 270 3.81 -15.10 -20.36
N THR A 271 5.00 -14.55 -20.20
CA THR A 271 6.20 -15.36 -20.00
C THR A 271 6.15 -16.09 -18.66
N ARG A 272 6.95 -17.15 -18.49
CA ARG A 272 7.11 -17.78 -17.18
C ARG A 272 7.61 -16.74 -16.17
N MET A 273 6.99 -16.71 -14.98
CA MET A 273 7.39 -15.81 -13.89
C MET A 273 8.81 -16.13 -13.42
N ARG A 274 9.59 -15.08 -13.12
CA ARG A 274 10.94 -15.19 -12.60
C ARG A 274 11.21 -14.12 -11.54
N ARG A 275 12.25 -14.30 -10.75
CA ARG A 275 12.71 -13.32 -9.77
C ARG A 275 13.46 -12.19 -10.47
N THR A 276 13.29 -10.97 -9.99
CA THR A 276 14.13 -9.82 -10.35
C THR A 276 15.35 -9.74 -9.44
N SER A 277 16.26 -8.79 -9.70
CA SER A 277 17.35 -8.43 -8.80
C SER A 277 16.87 -7.65 -7.56
N LEU A 278 15.70 -7.01 -7.62
CA LEU A 278 15.19 -6.11 -6.59
C LEU A 278 14.71 -6.88 -5.35
N PRO A 279 15.25 -6.59 -4.15
CA PRO A 279 14.76 -7.18 -2.91
C PRO A 279 13.32 -6.70 -2.63
N ASN A 280 12.55 -7.52 -1.91
CA ASN A 280 11.22 -7.17 -1.45
C ASN A 280 10.86 -7.99 -0.22
N PRO A 281 10.37 -7.37 0.87
CA PRO A 281 10.08 -8.05 2.13
C PRO A 281 8.67 -8.64 2.14
N ASN A 282 8.17 -9.12 1.02
CA ASN A 282 6.76 -9.49 0.88
C ASN A 282 5.85 -8.27 1.12
N ALA A 283 6.19 -7.13 0.50
CA ALA A 283 5.44 -5.88 0.57
C ALA A 283 4.85 -5.51 -0.78
N GLY A 284 3.67 -4.86 -0.77
CA GLY A 284 3.07 -4.27 -1.97
C GLY A 284 4.01 -3.24 -2.59
N ALA A 285 4.13 -3.25 -3.91
CA ALA A 285 4.81 -2.25 -4.71
C ALA A 285 3.84 -1.68 -5.74
N ASP A 286 4.09 -0.49 -6.24
CA ASP A 286 3.39 0.07 -7.40
C ASP A 286 4.35 0.82 -8.30
N GLY A 287 4.03 0.89 -9.58
CA GLY A 287 4.82 1.60 -10.58
C GLY A 287 3.96 2.26 -11.63
N THR A 288 4.59 3.10 -12.42
CA THR A 288 4.00 3.75 -13.59
C THR A 288 5.08 3.90 -14.66
N VAL A 289 4.69 3.88 -15.95
CA VAL A 289 5.58 4.31 -17.01
C VAL A 289 5.38 5.79 -17.22
N LEU A 290 6.47 6.54 -17.16
CA LEU A 290 6.50 7.99 -17.31
C LEU A 290 6.32 8.39 -18.78
N ALA A 291 5.95 9.63 -19.01
CA ALA A 291 5.80 10.19 -20.36
C ALA A 291 7.09 10.12 -21.21
N ASP A 292 8.25 10.07 -20.56
CA ASP A 292 9.55 9.89 -21.21
C ASP A 292 9.92 8.41 -21.50
N GLY A 293 9.02 7.49 -21.18
CA GLY A 293 9.17 6.03 -21.43
C GLY A 293 9.88 5.26 -20.32
N ARG A 294 10.47 5.93 -19.32
CA ARG A 294 11.05 5.26 -18.14
C ARG A 294 9.96 4.68 -17.26
N ALA A 295 10.18 3.52 -16.68
CA ALA A 295 9.37 3.01 -15.58
C ALA A 295 9.85 3.59 -14.26
N LEU A 296 8.91 4.05 -13.42
CA LEU A 296 9.15 4.45 -12.04
C LEU A 296 8.46 3.45 -11.11
N LEU A 297 9.18 2.96 -10.12
CA LEU A 297 8.72 1.94 -9.16
C LEU A 297 8.89 2.46 -7.73
N VAL A 298 7.85 2.32 -6.93
CA VAL A 298 7.85 2.61 -5.49
C VAL A 298 7.70 1.31 -4.72
N TYR A 299 8.66 0.99 -3.86
CA TYR A 299 8.72 -0.30 -3.15
C TYR A 299 9.64 -0.24 -1.94
N ASN A 300 9.54 -1.24 -1.06
CA ASN A 300 10.48 -1.40 0.04
C ASN A 300 11.75 -2.14 -0.47
N HIS A 301 12.86 -1.42 -0.59
CA HIS A 301 14.15 -2.00 -1.01
C HIS A 301 14.85 -2.69 0.16
N THR A 302 14.23 -3.74 0.65
CA THR A 302 14.73 -4.57 1.76
C THR A 302 14.18 -5.98 1.63
N ARG A 303 14.69 -6.92 2.41
CA ARG A 303 14.15 -8.29 2.50
C ARG A 303 13.24 -8.48 3.71
N ASN A 304 13.26 -7.56 4.67
CA ASN A 304 12.53 -7.66 5.93
C ASN A 304 11.91 -6.31 6.30
N GLY A 305 10.75 -6.33 6.96
CA GLY A 305 10.09 -5.12 7.46
C GLY A 305 9.41 -4.28 6.39
N ARG A 306 9.13 -3.02 6.71
CA ARG A 306 8.44 -2.06 5.84
C ARG A 306 9.18 -0.72 5.76
N SER A 307 10.44 -0.71 6.14
CA SER A 307 11.40 0.39 5.99
C SER A 307 12.70 -0.19 5.45
N PRO A 308 13.40 0.49 4.52
CA PRO A 308 13.03 1.76 3.88
C PRO A 308 11.90 1.64 2.84
N LEU A 309 11.36 2.80 2.40
CA LEU A 309 10.51 2.95 1.21
C LEU A 309 11.26 3.78 0.18
N ASN A 310 11.37 3.27 -1.05
CA ASN A 310 12.27 3.78 -2.06
C ASN A 310 11.58 4.02 -3.40
N VAL A 311 12.15 4.93 -4.20
CA VAL A 311 11.80 5.13 -5.61
C VAL A 311 12.98 4.70 -6.47
N SER A 312 12.70 3.85 -7.46
CA SER A 312 13.65 3.46 -8.50
C SER A 312 13.10 3.75 -9.87
N VAL A 313 13.97 3.96 -10.84
CA VAL A 313 13.61 4.13 -12.24
C VAL A 313 14.33 3.11 -13.12
N SER A 314 13.76 2.83 -14.29
CA SER A 314 14.35 1.92 -15.27
C SER A 314 13.95 2.33 -16.69
N SER A 315 14.88 2.29 -17.63
CA SER A 315 14.60 2.51 -19.05
C SER A 315 14.04 1.28 -19.77
N ASN A 316 14.20 0.09 -19.19
CA ASN A 316 13.88 -1.19 -19.84
C ASN A 316 13.13 -2.19 -18.96
N GLY A 317 12.80 -1.81 -17.70
CA GLY A 317 12.12 -2.65 -16.71
C GLY A 317 12.96 -3.81 -16.16
N LYS A 318 14.22 -3.93 -16.52
CA LYS A 318 15.13 -5.02 -16.10
C LYS A 318 16.27 -4.49 -15.24
N GLU A 319 16.90 -3.42 -15.69
CA GLU A 319 17.97 -2.73 -15.01
C GLU A 319 17.38 -1.51 -14.30
N TRP A 320 17.59 -1.44 -13.00
CA TRP A 320 17.00 -0.43 -12.14
C TRP A 320 18.05 0.47 -11.50
N GLU A 321 17.71 1.72 -11.38
CA GLU A 321 18.53 2.74 -10.73
C GLU A 321 17.78 3.28 -9.51
N GLY A 322 18.47 3.46 -8.39
CA GLY A 322 17.96 4.13 -7.20
C GLY A 322 17.82 5.63 -7.45
N ALA A 323 16.67 6.20 -7.09
CA ALA A 323 16.39 7.62 -7.30
C ALA A 323 16.14 8.35 -5.98
N LEU A 324 15.20 7.88 -5.14
CA LEU A 324 14.83 8.54 -3.88
C LEU A 324 14.67 7.53 -2.75
N VAL A 325 14.93 7.98 -1.54
CA VAL A 325 14.52 7.32 -0.30
C VAL A 325 13.40 8.17 0.31
N LEU A 326 12.18 7.66 0.31
CA LEU A 326 11.02 8.39 0.84
C LEU A 326 10.94 8.27 2.37
N GLU A 327 11.32 7.12 2.90
CA GLU A 327 11.32 6.82 4.34
C GLU A 327 12.48 5.88 4.66
N ASN A 328 13.16 6.12 5.79
CA ASN A 328 14.27 5.28 6.27
C ASN A 328 14.25 5.04 7.79
N GLN A 329 13.36 5.70 8.53
CA GLN A 329 13.23 5.49 9.95
C GLN A 329 12.51 4.16 10.24
N PRO A 330 12.71 3.55 11.42
CA PRO A 330 11.92 2.39 11.83
C PRO A 330 10.41 2.70 11.77
N GLY A 331 9.65 1.83 11.09
CA GLY A 331 8.21 2.06 10.92
C GLY A 331 7.57 1.15 9.88
N GLU A 332 6.28 1.35 9.64
CA GLU A 332 5.54 0.72 8.55
C GLU A 332 5.20 1.73 7.46
N TYR A 333 5.99 1.72 6.40
CA TYR A 333 5.80 2.52 5.19
C TYR A 333 5.55 1.58 4.02
N SER A 334 4.30 1.45 3.62
CA SER A 334 3.94 0.32 2.77
C SER A 334 2.75 0.62 1.86
N TYR A 335 2.50 -0.28 0.92
CA TYR A 335 1.40 -0.22 -0.04
C TYR A 335 1.36 1.11 -0.80
N PRO A 336 2.47 1.50 -1.45
CA PRO A 336 2.48 2.71 -2.28
C PRO A 336 1.51 2.60 -3.44
N ALA A 337 0.97 3.75 -3.85
CA ALA A 337 0.31 3.95 -5.13
C ALA A 337 0.98 5.13 -5.83
N VAL A 338 1.19 5.05 -7.14
CA VAL A 338 1.90 6.07 -7.90
C VAL A 338 1.25 6.32 -9.25
N ILE A 339 1.15 7.60 -9.62
CA ILE A 339 0.73 8.07 -10.94
C ILE A 339 1.66 9.18 -11.41
N GLN A 340 1.72 9.41 -12.72
CA GLN A 340 2.17 10.66 -13.28
C GLN A 340 0.94 11.44 -13.75
N THR A 341 0.84 12.70 -13.39
CA THR A 341 -0.24 13.62 -13.76
C THR A 341 0.05 14.33 -15.06
N SER A 342 -0.98 14.97 -15.62
CA SER A 342 -0.92 15.69 -16.89
C SER A 342 0.06 16.88 -16.89
N ASP A 343 0.41 17.42 -15.71
CA ASP A 343 1.44 18.44 -15.52
C ASP A 343 2.87 17.89 -15.51
N GLY A 344 3.03 16.56 -15.64
CA GLY A 344 4.31 15.87 -15.67
C GLY A 344 4.85 15.46 -14.30
N ASN A 345 4.25 15.91 -13.20
CA ASN A 345 4.66 15.49 -11.86
C ASN A 345 4.23 14.07 -11.55
N VAL A 346 4.98 13.44 -10.67
CA VAL A 346 4.65 12.13 -10.12
C VAL A 346 4.09 12.29 -8.71
N HIS A 347 2.93 11.70 -8.48
CA HIS A 347 2.26 11.70 -7.19
C HIS A 347 2.26 10.29 -6.60
N ILE A 348 2.74 10.18 -5.37
CA ILE A 348 2.87 8.92 -4.64
C ILE A 348 2.07 9.03 -3.36
N THR A 349 1.24 8.02 -3.06
CA THR A 349 0.63 7.88 -1.73
C THR A 349 1.02 6.54 -1.13
N TYR A 350 1.15 6.47 0.18
CA TYR A 350 1.45 5.23 0.91
C TYR A 350 0.93 5.26 2.34
N THR A 351 0.76 4.09 2.90
CA THR A 351 0.46 3.90 4.32
C THR A 351 1.65 4.33 5.16
N HIS A 352 1.42 5.28 6.07
CA HIS A 352 2.39 5.76 7.05
C HIS A 352 1.98 5.27 8.44
N ASN A 353 2.73 4.30 8.96
CA ASN A 353 2.54 3.69 10.29
C ASN A 353 1.11 3.23 10.60
N ARG A 354 0.32 2.89 9.58
CA ARG A 354 -1.11 2.54 9.64
C ARG A 354 -2.01 3.61 10.30
N THR A 355 -1.48 4.75 10.65
CA THR A 355 -2.21 5.85 11.29
C THR A 355 -2.57 6.96 10.33
N ASN A 356 -1.88 7.03 9.17
CA ASN A 356 -2.16 8.02 8.14
C ASN A 356 -1.78 7.52 6.74
N ILE A 357 -2.18 8.27 5.73
CA ILE A 357 -1.70 8.15 4.35
C ILE A 357 -0.84 9.38 4.08
N LYS A 358 0.39 9.15 3.62
CA LYS A 358 1.30 10.23 3.21
C LYS A 358 1.27 10.39 1.69
N HIS A 359 1.25 11.63 1.24
CA HIS A 359 1.34 12.04 -0.16
C HIS A 359 2.69 12.67 -0.40
N VAL A 360 3.30 12.35 -1.54
CA VAL A 360 4.61 12.86 -1.97
C VAL A 360 4.51 13.30 -3.42
N VAL A 361 5.14 14.43 -3.75
CA VAL A 361 5.22 14.99 -5.10
C VAL A 361 6.66 14.96 -5.59
N VAL A 362 6.87 14.44 -6.79
CA VAL A 362 8.18 14.26 -7.41
C VAL A 362 8.19 14.82 -8.82
N ASP A 363 9.20 15.64 -9.13
CA ASP A 363 9.52 16.02 -10.51
C ASP A 363 10.46 14.97 -11.12
N PRO A 364 9.99 14.11 -12.02
CA PRO A 364 10.80 13.03 -12.56
C PRO A 364 11.94 13.50 -13.47
N THR A 365 11.89 14.78 -13.94
CA THR A 365 12.93 15.35 -14.79
C THR A 365 14.17 15.76 -14.01
N LYS A 366 14.04 15.97 -12.70
CA LYS A 366 15.13 16.37 -11.80
C LYS A 366 15.75 15.22 -11.02
N LEU A 367 15.23 14.01 -11.18
CA LEU A 367 15.76 12.82 -10.49
C LEU A 367 17.23 12.60 -10.88
N LYS A 368 18.06 12.44 -9.88
CA LYS A 368 19.42 11.89 -10.03
C LYS A 368 19.38 10.43 -9.68
N THR A 369 19.91 9.60 -10.56
CA THR A 369 19.80 8.14 -10.45
C THR A 369 21.17 7.49 -10.41
N VAL A 370 21.28 6.41 -9.66
CA VAL A 370 22.49 5.60 -9.52
C VAL A 370 22.13 4.12 -9.70
N PRO A 371 22.88 3.35 -10.49
CA PRO A 371 22.59 1.95 -10.73
C PRO A 371 22.47 1.09 -9.46
N ILE A 372 21.43 0.26 -9.40
CA ILE A 372 21.28 -0.79 -8.39
C ILE A 372 22.05 -2.01 -8.86
N VAL A 373 23.25 -2.22 -8.30
CA VAL A 373 24.13 -3.32 -8.69
C VAL A 373 23.85 -4.53 -7.80
N GLN A 374 23.57 -5.70 -8.40
CA GLN A 374 23.30 -6.97 -7.70
C GLN A 374 22.19 -6.85 -6.62
N GLY A 375 21.27 -5.90 -6.78
CA GLY A 375 20.19 -5.65 -5.83
C GLY A 375 20.61 -4.90 -4.57
N GLN A 376 21.75 -4.21 -4.59
CA GLN A 376 22.22 -3.32 -3.53
C GLN A 376 21.78 -1.89 -3.85
N TRP A 377 21.17 -1.24 -2.86
CA TRP A 377 20.83 0.20 -2.97
C TRP A 377 22.10 1.01 -3.03
N PRO A 378 22.23 1.99 -3.94
CA PRO A 378 23.38 2.87 -3.98
C PRO A 378 23.52 3.67 -2.67
N GLN A 379 24.79 3.88 -2.24
CA GLN A 379 25.12 4.67 -1.07
C GLN A 379 25.15 6.17 -1.37
#